data_9c1e0def3af50b0b6e3f8e6d70fdd6cd
#
_entry.id   9c1e0def3af50b0b6e3f8e6d70fdd6cd
#
_cell.length_a   1.000
_cell.length_b   1.000
_cell.length_c   1.000
_cell.angle_alpha   90.00
_cell.angle_beta   90.00
_cell.angle_gamma   90.00
#
_symmetry.space_group_name_H-M   'P 1'
#
loop_
_entity.id
_entity.type
_entity.pdbx_description
1 polymer ?
#
loop_
_entity_poly.entity_id
_entity_poly.type
_entity_poly.pdbx_seq_one_letter_code
_entity_poly.pdbx_strand_id
1 'polypeptide(L)' 'MAIDMATDSMMTIAEVSRILHVHPNTLRRWADKGVIRSYCITPRGDRRFVTRDIKEFIAKMKTPNY' A
#
# COMPACT_ATOMS: atom_id res chain seq x y z
N MET A 1 -18.80 -4.76 14.43
CA MET A 1 -17.68 -5.24 14.71
C MET A 1 -16.60 -4.27 14.73
N ALA A 2 -15.81 -4.38 15.52
CA ALA A 2 -14.80 -3.40 15.65
C ALA A 2 -13.70 -3.72 14.70
N ILE A 3 -13.37 -2.78 13.91
CA ILE A 3 -12.27 -2.93 13.05
C ILE A 3 -11.08 -2.36 13.73
N ASP A 4 -10.04 -3.10 13.73
CA ASP A 4 -8.84 -2.62 14.34
C ASP A 4 -8.21 -1.61 13.41
N MET A 5 -8.57 -0.39 13.58
CA MET A 5 -8.09 0.64 12.71
C MET A 5 -6.60 0.88 12.86
N ALA A 6 -6.05 0.49 13.98
CA ALA A 6 -4.64 0.75 14.22
C ALA A 6 -3.74 -0.07 13.31
N THR A 7 -4.14 -1.32 13.05
CA THR A 7 -3.27 -2.19 12.25
C THR A 7 -3.83 -2.44 10.87
N ASP A 8 -5.15 -2.34 10.72
CA ASP A 8 -5.76 -2.69 9.45
C ASP A 8 -6.42 -1.51 8.77
N SER A 9 -6.04 -0.31 9.12
CA SER A 9 -6.61 0.82 8.44
C SER A 9 -6.16 0.83 6.99
N MET A 10 -6.98 1.41 6.17
CA MET A 10 -6.71 1.43 4.75
C MET A 10 -6.19 2.79 4.33
N MET A 11 -5.31 2.78 3.36
CA MET A 11 -4.69 3.99 2.87
C MET A 11 -4.96 4.14 1.39
N THR A 12 -5.01 5.38 0.94
CA THR A 12 -5.19 5.66 -0.47
C THR A 12 -3.86 5.60 -1.21
N ILE A 13 -3.95 5.58 -2.53
CA ILE A 13 -2.75 5.61 -3.35
C ILE A 13 -1.92 6.86 -3.04
N ALA A 14 -2.60 8.00 -2.85
CA ALA A 14 -1.89 9.24 -2.58
C ALA A 14 -1.11 9.14 -1.28
N GLU A 15 -1.74 8.57 -0.26
CA GLU A 15 -1.08 8.44 1.03
C GLU A 15 0.12 7.52 0.95
N VAL A 16 -0.04 6.37 0.31
CA VAL A 16 1.04 5.41 0.23
C VAL A 16 2.18 5.93 -0.63
N SER A 17 1.86 6.58 -1.75
CA SER A 17 2.90 7.09 -2.60
C SER A 17 3.73 8.15 -1.87
N ARG A 18 3.08 8.92 -1.00
CA ARG A 18 3.79 9.91 -0.21
C ARG A 18 4.71 9.25 0.80
N ILE A 19 4.24 8.20 1.44
CA ILE A 19 5.04 7.48 2.41
C ILE A 19 6.25 6.82 1.75
N LEU A 20 6.04 6.23 0.60
CA LEU A 20 7.10 5.52 -0.09
C LEU A 20 7.95 6.43 -0.96
N HIS A 21 7.54 7.69 -1.12
CA HIS A 21 8.25 8.65 -1.95
C HIS A 21 8.34 8.19 -3.39
N VAL A 22 7.25 7.68 -3.91
CA VAL A 22 7.18 7.27 -5.31
C VAL A 22 5.98 7.95 -5.95
N HIS A 23 6.05 8.06 -7.26
CA HIS A 23 4.94 8.63 -7.99
C HIS A 23 3.72 7.71 -7.92
N PRO A 24 2.51 8.27 -7.85
CA PRO A 24 1.32 7.42 -7.80
C PRO A 24 1.23 6.44 -8.97
N ASN A 25 1.68 6.83 -10.14
CA ASN A 25 1.67 5.93 -11.28
C ASN A 25 2.59 4.73 -11.07
N THR A 26 3.72 4.96 -10.44
CA THR A 26 4.64 3.88 -10.13
C THR A 26 3.98 2.90 -9.16
N LEU A 27 3.32 3.44 -8.15
CA LEU A 27 2.66 2.61 -7.17
C LEU A 27 1.53 1.80 -7.82
N ARG A 28 0.80 2.43 -8.73
CA ARG A 28 -0.26 1.73 -9.44
C ARG A 28 0.30 0.57 -10.26
N ARG A 29 1.43 0.78 -10.90
CA ARG A 29 2.07 -0.29 -11.64
C ARG A 29 2.50 -1.43 -10.72
N TRP A 30 3.07 -1.08 -9.58
CA TRP A 30 3.48 -2.12 -8.64
C TRP A 30 2.28 -2.94 -8.18
N ALA A 31 1.16 -2.28 -7.96
CA ALA A 31 -0.05 -2.98 -7.53
C ALA A 31 -0.54 -3.89 -8.66
N ASP A 32 -0.49 -3.40 -9.89
CA ASP A 32 -0.93 -4.21 -11.02
C ASP A 32 -0.07 -5.44 -11.20
N LYS A 33 1.21 -5.33 -10.91
CA LYS A 33 2.12 -6.46 -11.07
C LYS A 33 2.15 -7.37 -9.85
N GLY A 34 1.43 -7.02 -8.81
CA GLY A 34 1.45 -7.83 -7.61
C GLY A 34 2.66 -7.61 -6.74
N VAL A 35 3.46 -6.61 -7.03
CA VAL A 35 4.61 -6.29 -6.20
C VAL A 35 4.17 -5.84 -4.82
N ILE A 36 3.07 -5.09 -4.79
CA ILE A 36 2.52 -4.61 -3.54
C ILE A 36 1.04 -4.94 -3.54
N ARG A 37 0.53 -5.36 -2.40
CA ARG A 37 -0.85 -5.81 -2.31
C ARG A 37 -1.80 -4.63 -2.25
N SER A 38 -2.87 -4.69 -3.02
CA SER A 38 -3.87 -3.64 -3.02
C SER A 38 -5.24 -4.28 -3.13
N TYR A 39 -6.26 -3.50 -2.79
CA TYR A 39 -7.63 -3.97 -2.81
C TYR A 39 -8.49 -2.95 -3.52
N CYS A 40 -9.35 -3.40 -4.42
CA CYS A 40 -10.30 -2.53 -5.09
C CYS A 40 -11.58 -2.55 -4.28
N ILE A 41 -12.00 -1.39 -3.80
CA ILE A 41 -13.17 -1.32 -2.94
C ILE A 41 -14.42 -0.84 -3.65
N THR A 42 -14.28 -0.38 -4.89
CA THR A 42 -15.45 0.04 -5.66
C THR A 42 -15.34 -0.49 -7.07
N PRO A 43 -16.47 -0.58 -7.77
CA PRO A 43 -16.43 -1.03 -9.17
C PRO A 43 -15.59 -0.11 -10.06
N ARG A 44 -15.39 1.11 -9.63
CA ARG A 44 -14.61 2.05 -10.43
C ARG A 44 -13.11 1.79 -10.33
N GLY A 45 -12.72 0.89 -9.46
CA GLY A 45 -11.32 0.57 -9.36
C GLY A 45 -10.54 1.41 -8.37
N ASP A 46 -11.25 2.04 -7.42
CA ASP A 46 -10.56 2.76 -6.37
C ASP A 46 -9.74 1.78 -5.56
N ARG A 47 -8.46 2.02 -5.48
CA ARG A 47 -7.57 1.11 -4.78
C ARG A 47 -7.33 1.58 -3.38
N ARG A 48 -7.18 0.62 -2.50
CA ARG A 48 -6.81 0.89 -1.11
C ARG A 48 -5.71 -0.07 -0.71
N PHE A 49 -4.90 0.37 0.20
CA PHE A 49 -3.79 -0.44 0.68
C PHE A 49 -3.94 -0.59 2.19
N VAL A 50 -3.67 -1.79 2.67
CA VAL A 50 -3.75 -2.05 4.10
C VAL A 50 -2.44 -1.64 4.75
N THR A 51 -2.54 -0.95 5.86
CA THR A 51 -1.35 -0.43 6.53
C THR A 51 -0.34 -1.53 6.84
N ARG A 52 -0.84 -2.68 7.27
CA ARG A 52 0.05 -3.79 7.60
C ARG A 52 0.86 -4.22 6.38
N ASP A 53 0.20 -4.28 5.22
CA ASP A 53 0.89 -4.69 4.00
C ASP A 53 1.95 -3.67 3.61
N ILE A 54 1.65 -2.40 3.82
CA ILE A 54 2.62 -1.37 3.50
C ILE A 54 3.83 -1.45 4.42
N LYS A 55 3.59 -1.71 5.69
CA LYS A 55 4.69 -1.84 6.64
C LYS A 55 5.59 -3.01 6.27
N GLU A 56 5.00 -4.10 5.85
CA GLU A 56 5.79 -5.26 5.43
C GLU A 56 6.58 -4.95 4.18
N PHE A 57 5.98 -4.23 3.26
CA PHE A 57 6.67 -3.87 2.05
C PHE A 57 7.88 -3.00 2.34
N ILE A 58 7.70 -2.03 3.23
CA ILE A 58 8.79 -1.15 3.62
C ILE A 58 9.90 -1.93 4.31
N ALA A 59 9.52 -2.87 5.15
CA ALA A 59 10.50 -3.67 5.86
C ALA A 59 11.37 -4.46 4.91
N LYS A 60 10.76 -4.96 3.84
CA LYS A 60 11.53 -5.70 2.84
C LYS A 60 12.43 -4.79 2.04
N MET A 61 11.98 -3.58 1.80
CA MET A 61 12.79 -2.63 1.05
C MET A 61 13.98 -2.15 1.86
N LYS A 62 13.82 -2.07 3.16
CA LYS A 62 14.86 -1.53 4.00
C LYS A 62 15.84 -2.61 4.40
N THR A 63 16.25 -3.38 3.47
CA THR A 63 17.23 -4.39 3.74
C THR A 63 18.53 -3.74 4.11
N PRO A 64 19.16 -4.14 5.18
CA PRO A 64 20.48 -3.61 5.46
C PRO A 64 21.42 -4.13 4.40
N ASN A 65 22.14 -3.23 3.84
CA ASN A 65 23.05 -3.67 2.80
C ASN A 65 24.44 -3.22 3.12
N TYR A 66 24.88 -3.57 4.24
CA TYR A 66 26.26 -3.32 4.63
C TYR A 66 26.65 -4.24 5.74
#